data_e1db652f89f177b4a25c48898732e339
#
_entry.id   e1db652f89f177b4a25c48898732e339
#
_cell.length_a   1.000
_cell.length_b   1.000
_cell.length_c   1.000
_cell.angle_alpha   90.00
_cell.angle_beta   90.00
_cell.angle_gamma   90.00
#
_symmetry.space_group_name_H-M   'P 1'
#
loop_
_entity.id
_entity.type
_entity.pdbx_description
1 polymer ?
#
loop_
_entity_poly.entity_id
_entity_poly.type
_entity_poly.pdbx_seq_one_letter_code
_entity_poly.pdbx_strand_id
1 'polypeptide(L)'
;MKNQECYNKEGKLLGWFSRSVAVVAIVVVEDKGKRYVLASQRGKGTPDKELVGKWNLCCGYLDFDETGVQAAIRETFEETGVDLKGEEMTLLSVNTNPKTDKHQNVTLRYGTLLKGDKSKYEKQFSHKHNEKDEVGDIMFIEEDKLTDYDWAFNHKELIEKNIDRITTKKD
;
A
#
# COMPACT_ATOMS: atom_id res chain seq x y z
N MET A 1 -10.62 22.57 8.51
CA MET A 1 -9.76 22.80 9.70
C MET A 1 -8.44 23.37 9.21
N LYS A 2 -7.81 24.32 9.90
CA LYS A 2 -6.45 24.78 9.60
C LYS A 2 -5.45 23.91 10.34
N ASN A 3 -4.20 23.80 9.82
CA ASN A 3 -3.10 23.20 10.58
C ASN A 3 -2.91 23.93 11.90
N GLN A 4 -2.57 23.20 12.95
CA GLN A 4 -2.42 23.72 14.30
C GLN A 4 -0.98 23.49 14.80
N GLU A 5 -0.40 24.47 15.43
CA GLU A 5 0.89 24.36 16.08
C GLU A 5 0.78 23.50 17.35
N CYS A 6 1.73 22.59 17.54
CA CYS A 6 1.82 21.73 18.72
C CYS A 6 3.05 22.13 19.54
N TYR A 7 2.83 22.40 20.83
CA TYR A 7 3.88 22.84 21.75
C TYR A 7 4.04 21.85 22.92
N ASN A 8 5.24 21.75 23.46
CA ASN A 8 5.46 21.03 24.71
C ASN A 8 5.02 21.88 25.91
N LYS A 9 5.13 21.31 27.13
CA LYS A 9 4.73 21.98 28.37
C LYS A 9 5.54 23.24 28.68
N GLU A 10 6.76 23.34 28.14
CA GLU A 10 7.66 24.48 28.28
C GLU A 10 7.44 25.55 27.19
N GLY A 11 6.44 25.39 26.32
CA GLY A 11 6.11 26.34 25.27
C GLY A 11 7.02 26.24 24.02
N LYS A 12 7.83 25.17 23.89
CA LYS A 12 8.66 24.92 22.69
C LYS A 12 7.80 24.30 21.60
N LEU A 13 7.85 24.85 20.38
CA LEU A 13 7.20 24.25 19.20
C LEU A 13 7.79 22.86 18.92
N LEU A 14 6.90 21.85 18.89
CA LEU A 14 7.24 20.46 18.54
C LEU A 14 6.94 20.14 17.07
N GLY A 15 5.94 20.79 16.49
CA GLY A 15 5.51 20.54 15.12
C GLY A 15 4.10 21.05 14.87
N TRP A 16 3.45 20.43 13.89
CA TRP A 16 2.12 20.84 13.42
C TRP A 16 1.16 19.65 13.45
N PHE A 17 -0.02 19.83 13.99
CA PHE A 17 -1.13 18.92 13.75
C PHE A 17 -1.68 19.19 12.35
N SER A 18 -1.50 18.24 11.43
CA SER A 18 -1.83 18.37 10.03
C SER A 18 -2.42 17.07 9.48
N ARG A 19 -2.70 17.04 8.19
CA ARG A 19 -3.10 15.82 7.49
C ARG A 19 -1.97 14.79 7.51
N SER A 20 -2.32 13.54 7.80
CA SER A 20 -1.35 12.45 7.75
C SER A 20 -0.94 12.13 6.31
N VAL A 21 0.26 11.60 6.14
CA VAL A 21 0.71 11.07 4.86
C VAL A 21 0.62 9.55 4.91
N ALA A 22 -0.01 8.96 3.91
CA ALA A 22 -0.11 7.53 3.72
C ALA A 22 0.59 7.11 2.43
N VAL A 23 1.06 5.87 2.37
CA VAL A 23 1.62 5.25 1.18
C VAL A 23 0.74 4.09 0.72
N VAL A 24 0.71 3.85 -0.60
CA VAL A 24 0.08 2.68 -1.21
C VAL A 24 1.04 2.11 -2.23
N ALA A 25 1.32 0.81 -2.16
CA ALA A 25 2.18 0.09 -3.09
C ALA A 25 1.36 -0.81 -4.03
N ILE A 26 1.48 -0.60 -5.34
CA ILE A 26 0.98 -1.50 -6.38
C ILE A 26 2.16 -2.35 -6.83
N VAL A 27 2.22 -3.58 -6.33
CA VAL A 27 3.28 -4.54 -6.64
C VAL A 27 2.75 -5.53 -7.67
N VAL A 28 3.33 -5.51 -8.86
CA VAL A 28 2.90 -6.34 -9.99
C VAL A 28 3.98 -7.38 -10.28
N VAL A 29 3.59 -8.59 -10.65
CA VAL A 29 4.47 -9.61 -11.22
C VAL A 29 3.88 -10.07 -12.55
N GLU A 30 4.72 -10.21 -13.57
CA GLU A 30 4.36 -10.86 -14.82
C GLU A 30 4.87 -12.31 -14.81
N ASP A 31 3.95 -13.27 -14.92
CA ASP A 31 4.25 -14.69 -14.96
C ASP A 31 3.44 -15.36 -16.08
N LYS A 32 4.13 -16.06 -16.99
CA LYS A 32 3.54 -16.82 -18.12
C LYS A 32 2.57 -15.98 -18.97
N GLY A 33 2.91 -14.71 -19.21
CA GLY A 33 2.13 -13.81 -20.02
C GLY A 33 0.88 -13.24 -19.34
N LYS A 34 0.75 -13.41 -18.03
CA LYS A 34 -0.32 -12.85 -17.21
C LYS A 34 0.25 -11.90 -16.17
N ARG A 35 -0.55 -10.90 -15.81
CA ARG A 35 -0.22 -9.93 -14.75
C ARG A 35 -0.95 -10.27 -13.46
N TYR A 36 -0.24 -10.20 -12.36
CA TYR A 36 -0.75 -10.45 -11.03
C TYR A 36 -0.38 -9.32 -10.10
N VAL A 37 -1.29 -8.92 -9.24
CA VAL A 37 -1.11 -7.84 -8.26
C VAL A 37 -1.06 -8.44 -6.87
N LEU A 38 -0.04 -8.07 -6.10
CA LEU A 38 0.06 -8.44 -4.69
C LEU A 38 -1.03 -7.71 -3.90
N ALA A 39 -1.80 -8.47 -3.15
CA ALA A 39 -2.85 -7.95 -2.30
C ALA A 39 -2.87 -8.69 -0.96
N SER A 40 -3.30 -7.98 0.08
CA SER A 40 -3.59 -8.52 1.40
C SER A 40 -5.09 -8.38 1.72
N GLN A 41 -5.64 -9.27 2.50
CA GLN A 41 -7.01 -9.18 2.99
C GLN A 41 -7.01 -8.48 4.35
N ARG A 42 -7.92 -7.55 4.57
CA ARG A 42 -8.07 -6.85 5.85
C ARG A 42 -8.52 -7.84 6.93
N GLY A 43 -7.66 -8.03 7.94
CA GLY A 43 -7.88 -8.96 9.04
C GLY A 43 -8.79 -8.41 10.14
N LYS A 44 -9.05 -9.24 11.15
CA LYS A 44 -9.94 -8.91 12.28
C LYS A 44 -9.41 -7.75 13.15
N GLY A 45 -8.09 -7.53 13.16
CA GLY A 45 -7.44 -6.44 13.87
C GLY A 45 -7.63 -5.07 13.23
N THR A 46 -8.06 -5.01 11.96
CA THR A 46 -8.32 -3.76 11.25
C THR A 46 -9.22 -2.83 12.08
N PRO A 47 -8.81 -1.55 12.30
CA PRO A 47 -9.58 -0.59 13.07
C PRO A 47 -10.99 -0.34 12.51
N ASP A 48 -11.11 -0.22 11.19
CA ASP A 48 -12.37 -0.04 10.49
C ASP A 48 -13.03 -1.40 10.21
N LYS A 49 -13.97 -1.81 11.07
CA LYS A 49 -14.61 -3.12 11.02
C LYS A 49 -15.41 -3.40 9.75
N GLU A 50 -15.84 -2.36 9.04
CA GLU A 50 -16.54 -2.48 7.75
C GLU A 50 -15.61 -2.95 6.61
N LEU A 51 -14.30 -2.84 6.82
CA LEU A 51 -13.30 -3.26 5.85
C LEU A 51 -12.76 -4.69 6.09
N VAL A 52 -13.11 -5.33 7.21
CA VAL A 52 -12.66 -6.70 7.51
C VAL A 52 -13.13 -7.67 6.41
N GLY A 53 -12.21 -8.48 5.90
CA GLY A 53 -12.45 -9.43 4.82
C GLY A 53 -12.29 -8.86 3.40
N LYS A 54 -12.20 -7.54 3.25
CA LYS A 54 -11.95 -6.91 1.94
C LYS A 54 -10.47 -6.96 1.58
N TRP A 55 -10.20 -7.03 0.28
CA TRP A 55 -8.85 -7.00 -0.26
C TRP A 55 -8.32 -5.58 -0.39
N ASN A 56 -7.04 -5.40 -0.18
CA ASN A 56 -6.37 -4.10 -0.36
C ASN A 56 -4.95 -4.26 -0.91
N LEU A 57 -4.44 -3.20 -1.49
CA LEU A 57 -3.02 -3.03 -1.76
C LEU A 57 -2.28 -2.79 -0.45
N CYS A 58 -1.01 -3.15 -0.37
CA CYS A 58 -0.19 -2.86 0.80
C CYS A 58 -0.14 -1.35 1.05
N CYS A 59 -0.48 -0.93 2.25
CA CYS A 59 -0.61 0.48 2.56
C CYS A 59 -0.58 0.77 4.06
N GLY A 60 0.03 1.88 4.42
CA GLY A 60 0.05 2.40 5.79
C GLY A 60 0.52 3.85 5.84
N TYR A 61 0.89 4.30 7.02
CA TYR A 61 1.34 5.68 7.22
C TYR A 61 2.85 5.81 7.02
N LEU A 62 3.24 7.00 6.57
CA LEU A 62 4.64 7.41 6.53
C LEU A 62 5.12 7.70 7.96
N ASP A 63 6.16 7.01 8.38
CA ASP A 63 6.79 7.22 9.68
C ASP A 63 7.83 8.34 9.63
N PHE A 64 8.30 8.76 10.82
CA PHE A 64 9.42 9.68 10.93
C PHE A 64 10.70 9.00 10.40
N ASP A 65 11.61 9.81 9.85
CA ASP A 65 12.93 9.39 9.37
C ASP A 65 12.93 8.39 8.19
N GLU A 66 11.80 8.24 7.48
CA GLU A 66 11.72 7.44 6.26
C GLU A 66 11.19 8.23 5.06
N THR A 67 11.58 7.84 3.86
CA THR A 67 11.01 8.33 2.60
C THR A 67 9.76 7.55 2.23
N GLY A 68 8.91 8.10 1.34
CA GLY A 68 7.72 7.38 0.88
C GLY A 68 8.04 6.04 0.18
N VAL A 69 9.20 5.91 -0.47
CA VAL A 69 9.67 4.63 -1.03
C VAL A 69 10.01 3.64 0.08
N GLN A 70 10.71 4.08 1.12
CA GLN A 70 11.04 3.24 2.27
C GLN A 70 9.78 2.77 2.99
N ALA A 71 8.81 3.67 3.20
CA ALA A 71 7.51 3.32 3.75
C ALA A 71 6.77 2.28 2.90
N ALA A 72 6.72 2.44 1.58
CA ALA A 72 6.05 1.49 0.69
C ALA A 72 6.71 0.10 0.72
N ILE A 73 8.04 0.03 0.83
CA ILE A 73 8.80 -1.22 1.00
C ILE A 73 8.51 -1.85 2.37
N ARG A 74 8.55 -1.06 3.45
CA ARG A 74 8.30 -1.51 4.82
C ARG A 74 6.89 -2.08 4.96
N GLU A 75 5.87 -1.31 4.57
CA GLU A 75 4.47 -1.73 4.64
C GLU A 75 4.21 -3.02 3.83
N THR A 76 4.79 -3.13 2.62
CA THR A 76 4.68 -4.36 1.83
C THR A 76 5.27 -5.55 2.58
N PHE A 77 6.45 -5.38 3.18
CA PHE A 77 7.08 -6.44 3.94
C PHE A 77 6.31 -6.81 5.22
N GLU A 78 5.82 -5.82 5.96
CA GLU A 78 5.05 -6.02 7.20
C GLU A 78 3.72 -6.73 6.93
N GLU A 79 3.00 -6.32 5.88
CA GLU A 79 1.71 -6.92 5.53
C GLU A 79 1.82 -8.29 4.85
N THR A 80 2.88 -8.53 4.07
CA THR A 80 2.92 -9.73 3.20
C THR A 80 4.16 -10.61 3.35
N GLY A 81 5.24 -10.10 3.93
CA GLY A 81 6.55 -10.75 3.97
C GLY A 81 7.36 -10.59 2.68
N VAL A 82 6.82 -9.99 1.62
CA VAL A 82 7.54 -9.80 0.35
C VAL A 82 8.58 -8.69 0.50
N ASP A 83 9.85 -9.04 0.32
CA ASP A 83 10.96 -8.09 0.37
C ASP A 83 11.16 -7.39 -0.98
N LEU A 84 10.93 -6.08 -0.99
CA LEU A 84 11.11 -5.22 -2.16
C LEU A 84 12.45 -4.45 -2.14
N LYS A 85 13.38 -4.79 -1.24
CA LYS A 85 14.70 -4.14 -1.22
C LYS A 85 15.44 -4.35 -2.54
N GLY A 86 15.86 -3.23 -3.14
CA GLY A 86 16.56 -3.23 -4.43
C GLY A 86 15.64 -3.21 -5.65
N GLU A 87 14.32 -3.31 -5.46
CA GLU A 87 13.36 -3.11 -6.55
C GLU A 87 13.12 -1.61 -6.77
N GLU A 88 12.95 -1.23 -8.03
CA GLU A 88 12.68 0.15 -8.39
C GLU A 88 11.22 0.49 -8.14
N MET A 89 10.98 1.45 -7.25
CA MET A 89 9.64 1.98 -6.95
C MET A 89 9.39 3.29 -7.68
N THR A 90 8.38 3.33 -8.53
CA THR A 90 8.00 4.53 -9.30
C THR A 90 6.84 5.24 -8.60
N LEU A 91 6.97 6.55 -8.34
CA LEU A 91 5.84 7.38 -7.89
C LEU A 91 4.83 7.54 -9.04
N LEU A 92 3.66 6.95 -8.89
CA LEU A 92 2.59 6.99 -9.89
C LEU A 92 1.71 8.24 -9.76
N SER A 93 1.36 8.60 -8.54
CA SER A 93 0.55 9.78 -8.25
C SER A 93 0.60 10.18 -6.78
N VAL A 94 0.22 11.43 -6.53
CA VAL A 94 -0.06 11.97 -5.19
C VAL A 94 -1.52 12.37 -5.14
N ASN A 95 -2.27 11.82 -4.18
CA ASN A 95 -3.66 12.21 -3.95
C ASN A 95 -3.76 13.15 -2.76
N THR A 96 -4.22 14.36 -3.00
CA THR A 96 -4.46 15.39 -1.96
C THR A 96 -5.93 15.74 -1.80
N ASN A 97 -6.84 15.09 -2.56
CA ASN A 97 -8.26 15.40 -2.52
C ASN A 97 -8.88 14.92 -1.19
N PRO A 98 -9.37 15.84 -0.32
CA PRO A 98 -9.89 15.47 0.98
C PRO A 98 -11.21 14.68 0.93
N LYS A 99 -11.82 14.59 -0.25
CA LYS A 99 -13.12 13.89 -0.42
C LYS A 99 -12.95 12.39 -0.73
N THR A 100 -11.73 11.92 -0.99
CA THR A 100 -11.50 10.54 -1.39
C THR A 100 -11.23 9.61 -0.21
N ASP A 101 -11.02 10.16 0.97
CA ASP A 101 -10.68 9.44 2.20
C ASP A 101 -11.29 10.17 3.40
N LYS A 102 -12.00 9.42 4.28
CA LYS A 102 -12.61 9.96 5.48
C LYS A 102 -11.61 10.61 6.45
N HIS A 103 -10.37 10.14 6.44
CA HIS A 103 -9.27 10.69 7.24
C HIS A 103 -8.55 11.85 6.57
N GLN A 104 -8.90 12.14 5.29
CA GLN A 104 -8.31 13.20 4.48
C GLN A 104 -6.79 13.09 4.30
N ASN A 105 -6.25 11.88 4.28
CA ASN A 105 -4.82 11.65 4.11
C ASN A 105 -4.29 12.27 2.79
N VAL A 106 -3.03 12.67 2.81
CA VAL A 106 -2.24 12.82 1.59
C VAL A 106 -1.68 11.45 1.24
N THR A 107 -2.02 10.91 0.07
CA THR A 107 -1.62 9.54 -0.28
C THR A 107 -0.58 9.55 -1.41
N LEU A 108 0.58 8.97 -1.15
CA LEU A 108 1.64 8.71 -2.13
C LEU A 108 1.42 7.30 -2.70
N ARG A 109 1.31 7.18 -4.01
CA ARG A 109 1.02 5.91 -4.69
C ARG A 109 2.22 5.49 -5.50
N TYR A 110 2.80 4.35 -5.14
CA TYR A 110 3.98 3.79 -5.79
C TYR A 110 3.61 2.53 -6.57
N GLY A 111 4.39 2.23 -7.61
CA GLY A 111 4.29 1.00 -8.38
C GLY A 111 5.63 0.37 -8.62
N THR A 112 5.68 -0.96 -8.66
CA THR A 112 6.87 -1.73 -9.03
C THR A 112 6.47 -2.98 -9.81
N LEU A 113 7.34 -3.38 -10.76
CA LEU A 113 7.24 -4.64 -11.50
C LEU A 113 8.32 -5.60 -11.01
N LEU A 114 7.90 -6.67 -10.39
CA LEU A 114 8.78 -7.73 -9.92
C LEU A 114 9.23 -8.63 -11.07
N LYS A 115 10.49 -9.01 -11.08
CA LYS A 115 11.09 -9.88 -12.11
C LYS A 115 11.07 -11.34 -11.69
N GLY A 116 10.67 -12.22 -12.61
CA GLY A 116 10.68 -13.66 -12.44
C GLY A 116 9.35 -14.26 -12.03
N ASP A 117 9.36 -15.54 -11.69
CA ASP A 117 8.14 -16.30 -11.42
C ASP A 117 7.43 -15.83 -10.15
N LYS A 118 6.10 -15.75 -10.21
CA LYS A 118 5.22 -15.43 -9.10
C LYS A 118 5.52 -16.31 -7.86
N SER A 119 5.77 -17.59 -8.07
CA SER A 119 6.07 -18.56 -7.01
C SER A 119 7.31 -18.22 -6.17
N LYS A 120 8.25 -17.46 -6.70
CA LYS A 120 9.43 -16.96 -5.95
C LYS A 120 9.00 -16.04 -4.81
N TYR A 121 8.01 -15.21 -5.05
CA TYR A 121 7.49 -14.23 -4.08
C TYR A 121 6.43 -14.84 -3.17
N GLU A 122 5.60 -15.77 -3.66
CA GLU A 122 4.63 -16.50 -2.82
C GLU A 122 5.30 -17.28 -1.68
N LYS A 123 6.52 -17.77 -1.88
CA LYS A 123 7.31 -18.43 -0.83
C LYS A 123 7.73 -17.51 0.31
N GLN A 124 7.65 -16.20 0.12
CA GLN A 124 7.98 -15.19 1.13
C GLN A 124 6.75 -14.82 1.99
N PHE A 125 5.53 -15.19 1.58
CA PHE A 125 4.32 -14.83 2.30
C PHE A 125 4.41 -15.22 3.77
N SER A 126 4.16 -14.25 4.63
CA SER A 126 4.34 -14.42 6.07
C SER A 126 3.51 -13.42 6.86
N HIS A 127 2.84 -13.91 7.89
CA HIS A 127 2.14 -13.09 8.88
C HIS A 127 3.00 -12.73 10.09
N LYS A 128 4.29 -13.07 10.10
CA LYS A 128 5.18 -12.87 11.27
C LYS A 128 5.35 -11.40 11.66
N HIS A 129 5.17 -10.50 10.71
CA HIS A 129 5.35 -9.06 10.90
C HIS A 129 4.02 -8.31 11.02
N ASN A 130 2.92 -9.05 10.91
CA ASN A 130 1.57 -8.50 11.01
C ASN A 130 1.20 -8.29 12.47
N GLU A 131 1.18 -7.05 12.89
CA GLU A 131 0.74 -6.68 14.23
C GLU A 131 -0.80 -6.76 14.32
N LYS A 132 -1.30 -7.23 15.48
CA LYS A 132 -2.73 -7.17 15.87
C LYS A 132 -3.72 -7.86 14.92
N ASP A 133 -3.31 -8.87 14.16
CA ASP A 133 -4.19 -9.55 13.19
C ASP A 133 -4.83 -8.60 12.15
N GLU A 134 -4.11 -7.57 11.73
CA GLU A 134 -4.62 -6.60 10.76
C GLU A 134 -4.67 -7.14 9.32
N VAL A 135 -3.91 -8.20 9.03
CA VAL A 135 -3.89 -8.89 7.74
C VAL A 135 -4.44 -10.31 7.89
N GLY A 136 -5.40 -10.67 7.04
CA GLY A 136 -5.90 -12.02 6.84
C GLY A 136 -5.07 -12.78 5.79
N ASP A 137 -5.67 -13.12 4.64
CA ASP A 137 -4.96 -13.80 3.56
C ASP A 137 -4.05 -12.86 2.75
N ILE A 138 -3.06 -13.46 2.08
CA ILE A 138 -2.13 -12.78 1.18
C ILE A 138 -2.13 -13.55 -0.14
N MET A 139 -2.25 -12.86 -1.27
CA MET A 139 -2.16 -13.51 -2.58
C MET A 139 -1.73 -12.56 -3.68
N PHE A 140 -1.32 -13.15 -4.80
CA PHE A 140 -1.25 -12.49 -6.09
C PHE A 140 -2.56 -12.70 -6.84
N ILE A 141 -3.34 -11.64 -7.03
CA ILE A 141 -4.61 -11.65 -7.76
C ILE A 141 -4.31 -11.40 -9.23
N GLU A 142 -4.79 -12.30 -10.11
CA GLU A 142 -4.70 -12.14 -11.56
C GLU A 142 -5.52 -10.91 -11.99
N GLU A 143 -4.96 -10.07 -12.87
CA GLU A 143 -5.60 -8.84 -13.32
C GLU A 143 -7.02 -9.05 -13.84
N ASP A 144 -7.25 -10.07 -14.66
CA ASP A 144 -8.55 -10.38 -15.22
C ASP A 144 -9.60 -10.80 -14.17
N LYS A 145 -9.16 -11.07 -12.94
CA LYS A 145 -9.99 -11.51 -11.81
C LYS A 145 -10.20 -10.45 -10.75
N LEU A 146 -9.72 -9.22 -10.93
CA LEU A 146 -9.88 -8.16 -9.93
C LEU A 146 -11.35 -7.91 -9.56
N THR A 147 -12.28 -8.14 -10.47
CA THR A 147 -13.73 -7.99 -10.25
C THR A 147 -14.34 -9.08 -9.38
N ASP A 148 -13.67 -10.21 -9.18
CA ASP A 148 -14.16 -11.33 -8.39
C ASP A 148 -13.99 -11.10 -6.88
N TYR A 149 -13.30 -10.02 -6.50
CA TYR A 149 -12.93 -9.70 -5.13
C TYR A 149 -13.58 -8.41 -4.64
N ASP A 150 -13.96 -8.39 -3.36
CA ASP A 150 -14.44 -7.17 -2.68
C ASP A 150 -13.24 -6.35 -2.19
N TRP A 151 -13.05 -5.16 -2.76
CA TRP A 151 -11.91 -4.31 -2.48
C TRP A 151 -12.23 -3.24 -1.44
N ALA A 152 -11.32 -3.05 -0.50
CA ALA A 152 -11.31 -1.89 0.38
C ALA A 152 -10.91 -0.64 -0.40
N PHE A 153 -11.43 0.50 -0.01
CA PHE A 153 -11.13 1.79 -0.61
C PHE A 153 -11.44 1.78 -2.14
N ASN A 154 -10.67 2.54 -2.89
CA ASN A 154 -10.71 2.55 -4.36
C ASN A 154 -9.49 1.81 -4.98
N HIS A 155 -9.03 0.73 -4.32
CA HIS A 155 -7.78 0.07 -4.70
C HIS A 155 -7.91 -0.67 -6.04
N LYS A 156 -9.08 -1.23 -6.35
CA LYS A 156 -9.33 -1.85 -7.67
C LYS A 156 -9.15 -0.83 -8.81
N GLU A 157 -9.82 0.30 -8.72
CA GLU A 157 -9.73 1.36 -9.74
C GLU A 157 -8.30 1.93 -9.82
N LEU A 158 -7.57 1.92 -8.70
CA LEU A 158 -6.18 2.37 -8.67
C LEU A 158 -5.28 1.40 -9.44
N ILE A 159 -5.49 0.09 -9.32
CA ILE A 159 -4.78 -0.94 -10.09
C ILE A 159 -5.09 -0.75 -11.57
N GLU A 160 -6.36 -0.76 -11.96
CA GLU A 160 -6.81 -0.65 -13.35
C GLU A 160 -6.24 0.58 -14.07
N LYS A 161 -6.11 1.70 -13.37
CA LYS A 161 -5.54 2.95 -13.92
C LYS A 161 -4.02 2.95 -14.10
N ASN A 162 -3.31 2.09 -13.38
CA ASN A 162 -1.86 2.20 -13.30
C ASN A 162 -1.09 0.95 -13.73
N ILE A 163 -1.74 -0.20 -13.87
CA ILE A 163 -1.05 -1.46 -14.14
C ILE A 163 -0.26 -1.41 -15.45
N ASP A 164 -0.80 -0.82 -16.50
CA ASP A 164 -0.09 -0.63 -17.78
C ASP A 164 1.15 0.26 -17.62
N ARG A 165 1.08 1.32 -16.79
CA ARG A 165 2.22 2.20 -16.55
C ARG A 165 3.35 1.52 -15.79
N ILE A 166 3.00 0.51 -14.96
CA ILE A 166 3.96 -0.28 -14.19
C ILE A 166 4.63 -1.30 -15.09
N THR A 167 3.89 -1.94 -15.99
CA THR A 167 4.36 -3.03 -16.84
C THR A 167 4.99 -2.55 -18.16
N THR A 168 4.58 -1.38 -18.67
CA THR A 168 5.18 -0.77 -19.86
C THR A 168 6.39 0.08 -19.46
N LYS A 169 7.48 -0.48 -18.96
CA LYS A 169 8.72 0.28 -18.84
C LYS A 169 9.18 0.67 -20.25
N LYS A 170 9.30 1.97 -20.49
CA LYS A 170 10.09 2.46 -21.62
C LYS A 170 11.55 2.09 -21.34
N ASP A 171 12.11 1.23 -22.19
CA ASP A 171 13.55 1.06 -22.34
C ASP A 171 14.25 2.39 -22.58
#